data_3426c38d802ebdfde4b810c363f86551
#
_entry.id   3426c38d802ebdfde4b810c363f86551
#
_cell.length_a   1.000
_cell.length_b   1.000
_cell.length_c   1.000
_cell.angle_alpha   90.00
_cell.angle_beta   90.00
_cell.angle_gamma   90.00
#
_symmetry.space_group_name_H-M   'P 1'
#
loop_
_entity.id
_entity.type
_entity.pdbx_description
1 polymer ?
#
loop_
_entity_poly.entity_id
_entity_poly.type
_entity_poly.pdbx_seq_one_letter_code
_entity_poly.pdbx_strand_id
1 'polypeptide(L)'
;ILPEIGECIALREKDERRYDSVSRQIHARLVTESIFIATMVQWSQNLNLISYNLARTRLDEEGKPPAISNYLFDLTGPSYLSPFVTPGSDVNKPGFFACDVLLGTKVTLAQVQPFIAKCKSLRSIRNVGKSLFMLAASQFDKDAFHALKKEGVIPATPENLFGEEFAKSLRELNDFLFYYFTNASSNLEK
;
A
#
# COMPACT_ATOMS: atom_id res chain seq x y z
N ILE A 1 19.24 11.48 3.77
CA ILE A 1 18.02 11.91 3.04
C ILE A 1 18.31 11.63 1.57
N LEU A 2 17.54 10.77 0.94
CA LEU A 2 17.62 10.56 -0.49
C LEU A 2 16.79 11.63 -1.20
N PRO A 3 17.32 12.30 -2.25
CA PRO A 3 16.51 13.23 -3.04
C PRO A 3 15.22 12.55 -3.51
N GLU A 4 14.10 13.26 -3.44
CA GLU A 4 12.77 12.83 -3.88
C GLU A 4 12.13 11.64 -3.12
N ILE A 5 12.89 10.94 -2.25
CA ILE A 5 12.39 9.81 -1.45
C ILE A 5 12.24 10.19 0.02
N GLY A 6 13.01 11.18 0.51
CA GLY A 6 12.95 11.62 1.89
C GLY A 6 13.90 10.88 2.83
N GLU A 7 13.53 10.78 4.10
CA GLU A 7 14.34 10.11 5.12
C GLU A 7 14.31 8.59 4.93
N CYS A 8 15.50 7.99 4.87
CA CYS A 8 15.68 6.55 4.73
C CYS A 8 16.69 6.05 5.77
N ILE A 9 16.49 4.82 6.23
CA ILE A 9 17.47 4.10 7.05
C ILE A 9 18.36 3.32 6.09
N ALA A 10 19.66 3.59 6.13
CA ALA A 10 20.65 2.89 5.31
C ALA A 10 21.67 2.17 6.20
N LEU A 11 22.16 1.03 5.74
CA LEU A 11 23.29 0.34 6.35
C LEU A 11 24.59 1.10 6.06
N ARG A 12 25.54 1.08 7.02
CA ARG A 12 26.72 1.95 7.06
C ARG A 12 27.70 1.73 5.91
N GLU A 13 28.19 2.83 5.34
CA GLU A 13 29.44 3.12 4.60
C GLU A 13 30.03 2.17 3.51
N LYS A 14 29.77 0.90 3.47
CA LYS A 14 30.45 0.00 2.50
C LYS A 14 29.80 -0.05 1.11
N ASP A 15 28.63 0.55 0.93
CA ASP A 15 27.80 0.33 -0.24
C ASP A 15 27.30 1.61 -0.93
N GLU A 16 28.05 2.73 -0.91
CA GLU A 16 27.59 3.98 -1.58
C GLU A 16 27.20 3.75 -3.04
N ARG A 17 27.94 2.92 -3.78
CA ARG A 17 27.59 2.58 -5.18
C ARG A 17 26.27 1.83 -5.32
N ARG A 18 25.83 1.14 -4.28
CA ARG A 18 24.52 0.46 -4.25
C ARG A 18 23.38 1.41 -3.92
N TYR A 19 23.64 2.50 -3.19
CA TYR A 19 22.59 3.47 -2.83
C TYR A 19 21.92 4.07 -4.05
N ASP A 20 22.68 4.45 -5.06
CA ASP A 20 22.13 5.06 -6.28
C ASP A 20 21.23 4.10 -7.04
N SER A 21 21.66 2.85 -7.19
CA SER A 21 20.84 1.82 -7.85
C SER A 21 19.58 1.50 -7.05
N VAL A 22 19.72 1.35 -5.73
CA VAL A 22 18.59 1.08 -4.82
C VAL A 22 17.65 2.27 -4.77
N SER A 23 18.15 3.50 -4.72
CA SER A 23 17.34 4.72 -4.74
C SER A 23 16.48 4.80 -6.00
N ARG A 24 17.08 4.58 -7.18
CA ARG A 24 16.34 4.56 -8.44
C ARG A 24 15.25 3.47 -8.49
N GLN A 25 15.57 2.29 -7.97
CA GLN A 25 14.62 1.19 -7.88
C GLN A 25 13.45 1.50 -6.95
N ILE A 26 13.74 2.12 -5.80
CA ILE A 26 12.71 2.58 -4.86
C ILE A 26 11.84 3.66 -5.50
N HIS A 27 12.43 4.62 -6.20
CA HIS A 27 11.69 5.70 -6.86
C HIS A 27 10.75 5.15 -7.94
N ALA A 28 11.24 4.30 -8.84
CA ALA A 28 10.39 3.64 -9.85
C ALA A 28 9.22 2.91 -9.21
N ARG A 29 9.47 2.16 -8.13
CA ARG A 29 8.44 1.46 -7.38
C ARG A 29 7.43 2.41 -6.75
N LEU A 30 7.87 3.49 -6.10
CA LEU A 30 6.98 4.47 -5.47
C LEU A 30 6.05 5.15 -6.48
N VAL A 31 6.56 5.50 -7.67
CA VAL A 31 5.73 6.05 -8.75
C VAL A 31 4.70 5.01 -9.22
N THR A 32 5.12 3.77 -9.42
CA THR A 32 4.22 2.68 -9.83
C THR A 32 3.16 2.40 -8.76
N GLU A 33 3.54 2.37 -7.48
CA GLU A 33 2.61 2.22 -6.36
C GLU A 33 1.61 3.38 -6.28
N SER A 34 2.05 4.60 -6.59
CA SER A 34 1.17 5.77 -6.58
C SER A 34 0.05 5.64 -7.62
N ILE A 35 0.37 5.20 -8.83
CA ILE A 35 -0.62 4.92 -9.88
C ILE A 35 -1.57 3.80 -9.44
N PHE A 36 -1.03 2.74 -8.84
CA PHE A 36 -1.84 1.64 -8.34
C PHE A 36 -2.77 2.07 -7.21
N ILE A 37 -2.31 2.88 -6.25
CA ILE A 37 -3.14 3.42 -5.16
C ILE A 37 -4.28 4.28 -5.72
N ALA A 38 -4.01 5.16 -6.68
CA ALA A 38 -5.05 5.96 -7.32
C ALA A 38 -6.12 5.08 -8.00
N THR A 39 -5.70 4.00 -8.66
CA THR A 39 -6.62 3.01 -9.25
C THR A 39 -7.42 2.27 -8.18
N MET A 40 -6.78 1.91 -7.05
CA MET A 40 -7.43 1.26 -5.90
C MET A 40 -8.51 2.15 -5.27
N VAL A 41 -8.31 3.48 -5.22
CA VAL A 41 -9.34 4.42 -4.74
C VAL A 41 -10.60 4.27 -5.58
N GLN A 42 -10.49 4.40 -6.91
CA GLN A 42 -11.63 4.28 -7.81
C GLN A 42 -12.31 2.91 -7.71
N TRP A 43 -11.51 1.84 -7.68
CA TRP A 43 -12.01 0.48 -7.55
C TRP A 43 -12.79 0.27 -6.24
N SER A 44 -12.25 0.74 -5.12
CA SER A 44 -12.89 0.60 -3.81
C SER A 44 -14.17 1.43 -3.69
N GLN A 45 -14.22 2.59 -4.31
CA GLN A 45 -15.41 3.43 -4.40
C GLN A 45 -16.50 2.78 -5.28
N ASN A 46 -16.13 2.24 -6.45
CA ASN A 46 -17.06 1.56 -7.35
C ASN A 46 -17.70 0.32 -6.72
N LEU A 47 -16.98 -0.36 -5.83
CA LEU A 47 -17.50 -1.48 -5.04
C LEU A 47 -18.19 -1.06 -3.73
N ASN A 48 -18.32 0.24 -3.47
CA ASN A 48 -18.86 0.79 -2.22
C ASN A 48 -18.10 0.34 -0.97
N LEU A 49 -16.83 -0.06 -1.10
CA LEU A 49 -15.97 -0.42 0.04
C LEU A 49 -15.62 0.82 0.86
N ILE A 50 -15.46 1.96 0.21
CA ILE A 50 -15.15 3.26 0.81
C ILE A 50 -16.18 4.29 0.36
N SER A 51 -16.52 5.20 1.26
CA SER A 51 -17.37 6.36 0.94
C SER A 51 -16.68 7.29 -0.05
N TYR A 52 -17.44 7.80 -1.04
CA TYR A 52 -16.94 8.47 -2.25
C TYR A 52 -15.99 9.65 -1.96
N ASN A 53 -16.29 10.54 -1.06
CA ASN A 53 -15.49 11.75 -0.82
C ASN A 53 -14.60 11.66 0.41
N LEU A 54 -14.45 10.47 1.00
CA LEU A 54 -13.76 10.29 2.28
C LEU A 54 -12.58 9.30 2.19
N ALA A 55 -12.23 8.86 0.99
CA ALA A 55 -10.98 8.14 0.76
C ALA A 55 -9.80 9.06 1.08
N ARG A 56 -8.81 8.53 1.78
CA ARG A 56 -7.55 9.18 2.09
C ARG A 56 -6.42 8.28 1.68
N THR A 57 -5.40 8.84 1.07
CA THR A 57 -4.23 8.12 0.59
C THR A 57 -2.94 8.78 1.05
N ARG A 58 -1.83 8.07 0.98
CA ARG A 58 -0.51 8.68 1.18
C ARG A 58 -0.12 9.69 0.09
N LEU A 59 -0.93 9.78 -0.99
CA LEU A 59 -0.72 10.72 -2.09
C LEU A 59 -1.41 12.07 -1.84
N ASP A 60 -2.32 12.11 -0.88
CA ASP A 60 -3.02 13.32 -0.49
C ASP A 60 -2.08 14.22 0.31
N GLU A 61 -2.17 15.31 0.66
CA GLU A 61 -1.43 16.24 1.53
C GLU A 61 0.01 15.83 1.90
N GLU A 62 1.00 16.42 1.28
CA GLU A 62 2.42 16.45 1.68
C GLU A 62 3.07 15.08 1.98
N GLY A 63 2.58 14.01 1.37
CA GLY A 63 3.16 12.68 1.53
C GLY A 63 2.96 12.05 2.91
N LYS A 64 2.03 12.54 3.72
CA LYS A 64 1.68 11.94 5.00
C LYS A 64 0.66 10.82 4.80
N PRO A 65 1.00 9.55 5.07
CA PRO A 65 0.03 8.47 5.01
C PRO A 65 -1.13 8.69 5.97
N PRO A 66 -2.37 8.38 5.57
CA PRO A 66 -3.52 8.48 6.45
C PRO A 66 -3.42 7.50 7.62
N ALA A 67 -3.95 7.87 8.76
CA ALA A 67 -3.87 7.09 9.99
C ALA A 67 -5.25 6.65 10.48
N ILE A 68 -5.33 5.42 10.98
CA ILE A 68 -6.41 4.98 11.86
C ILE A 68 -5.79 4.80 13.24
N SER A 69 -6.22 5.61 14.22
CA SER A 69 -5.52 5.74 15.50
C SER A 69 -4.05 6.15 15.25
N ASN A 70 -3.09 5.38 15.73
CA ASN A 70 -1.65 5.62 15.54
C ASN A 70 -1.02 4.79 14.41
N TYR A 71 -1.82 4.12 13.59
CA TYR A 71 -1.33 3.25 12.53
C TYR A 71 -1.55 3.86 11.16
N LEU A 72 -0.46 4.03 10.43
CA LEU A 72 -0.45 4.58 9.06
C LEU A 72 -0.83 3.52 8.04
N PHE A 73 -1.50 3.94 6.97
CA PHE A 73 -1.87 3.10 5.82
C PHE A 73 -1.64 3.85 4.52
N ASP A 74 -1.52 3.13 3.42
CA ASP A 74 -1.41 3.74 2.10
C ASP A 74 -2.75 4.26 1.58
N LEU A 75 -3.84 3.60 1.96
CA LEU A 75 -5.21 3.98 1.60
C LEU A 75 -6.15 3.64 2.76
N THR A 76 -6.97 4.59 3.18
CA THR A 76 -8.07 4.36 4.14
C THR A 76 -9.33 5.12 3.75
N GLY A 77 -10.45 4.69 4.31
CA GLY A 77 -11.70 5.44 4.25
C GLY A 77 -12.80 4.78 5.06
N PRO A 78 -13.83 5.54 5.45
CA PRO A 78 -14.99 4.99 6.14
C PRO A 78 -15.77 4.05 5.23
N SER A 79 -16.17 2.92 5.78
CA SER A 79 -16.98 1.90 5.12
C SER A 79 -18.37 1.82 5.75
N TYR A 80 -19.39 1.97 4.92
CA TYR A 80 -20.81 1.85 5.33
C TYR A 80 -21.41 0.48 4.97
N LEU A 81 -20.57 -0.48 4.60
CA LEU A 81 -21.02 -1.85 4.39
C LEU A 81 -21.57 -2.44 5.69
N SER A 82 -22.74 -3.06 5.62
CA SER A 82 -23.51 -3.59 6.76
C SER A 82 -22.66 -4.36 7.80
N PRO A 83 -21.71 -5.25 7.41
CA PRO A 83 -20.92 -6.00 8.39
C PRO A 83 -19.98 -5.13 9.23
N PHE A 84 -19.62 -3.94 8.71
CA PHE A 84 -18.64 -3.03 9.36
C PHE A 84 -19.33 -1.89 10.11
N VAL A 85 -20.60 -1.62 9.83
CA VAL A 85 -21.37 -0.59 10.53
C VAL A 85 -21.68 -1.07 11.94
N THR A 86 -21.46 -0.21 12.92
CA THR A 86 -21.84 -0.44 14.31
C THR A 86 -23.08 0.42 14.62
N PRO A 87 -24.22 -0.19 15.02
CA PRO A 87 -25.39 0.57 15.43
C PRO A 87 -25.07 1.53 16.59
N GLY A 88 -25.51 2.76 16.47
CA GLY A 88 -25.45 3.77 17.55
C GLY A 88 -26.83 4.20 17.97
N SER A 89 -26.96 4.92 19.11
CA SER A 89 -28.24 5.43 19.59
C SER A 89 -28.87 6.45 18.64
N ASP A 90 -28.06 7.35 18.09
CA ASP A 90 -28.51 8.45 17.24
C ASP A 90 -28.04 8.28 15.78
N VAL A 91 -26.80 7.85 15.60
CA VAL A 91 -26.19 7.66 14.28
C VAL A 91 -25.36 6.38 14.25
N ASN A 92 -25.51 5.63 13.17
CA ASN A 92 -24.69 4.46 12.91
C ASN A 92 -23.22 4.87 12.66
N LYS A 93 -22.29 4.22 13.35
CA LYS A 93 -20.85 4.46 13.17
C LYS A 93 -20.34 3.60 12.02
N PRO A 94 -19.71 4.19 10.99
CA PRO A 94 -19.13 3.41 9.92
C PRO A 94 -17.91 2.62 10.44
N GLY A 95 -17.63 1.54 9.73
CA GLY A 95 -16.34 0.88 9.84
C GLY A 95 -15.28 1.55 8.97
N PHE A 96 -14.14 0.88 8.79
CA PHE A 96 -13.05 1.38 7.95
C PHE A 96 -12.59 0.33 6.95
N PHE A 97 -12.26 0.79 5.76
CA PHE A 97 -11.38 0.09 4.83
C PHE A 97 -9.96 0.62 5.02
N ALA A 98 -8.98 -0.28 5.09
CA ALA A 98 -7.57 0.09 5.22
C ALA A 98 -6.70 -0.85 4.39
N CYS A 99 -5.81 -0.28 3.59
CA CYS A 99 -4.96 -1.01 2.67
C CYS A 99 -3.52 -0.49 2.72
N ASP A 100 -2.55 -1.43 2.71
CA ASP A 100 -1.16 -1.14 2.39
C ASP A 100 -0.80 -1.77 1.05
N VAL A 101 0.16 -1.17 0.36
CA VAL A 101 0.62 -1.58 -0.98
C VAL A 101 2.12 -1.88 -0.95
N LEU A 102 2.49 -3.07 -1.39
CA LEU A 102 3.87 -3.56 -1.47
C LEU A 102 4.14 -4.12 -2.87
N LEU A 103 4.33 -3.25 -3.85
CA LEU A 103 4.68 -3.68 -5.22
C LEU A 103 6.18 -3.97 -5.34
N GLY A 104 6.55 -4.74 -6.37
CA GLY A 104 7.93 -5.03 -6.74
C GLY A 104 8.27 -6.50 -6.60
N THR A 105 8.61 -6.98 -5.43
CA THR A 105 9.02 -8.37 -5.21
C THR A 105 7.89 -9.24 -4.68
N LYS A 106 8.09 -10.57 -4.75
CA LYS A 106 7.20 -11.54 -4.11
C LYS A 106 7.28 -11.40 -2.59
N VAL A 107 6.14 -11.16 -1.96
CA VAL A 107 6.04 -10.90 -0.51
C VAL A 107 6.03 -12.21 0.26
N THR A 108 6.91 -12.31 1.25
CA THR A 108 7.11 -13.49 2.09
C THR A 108 6.34 -13.41 3.42
N LEU A 109 6.23 -14.55 4.12
CA LEU A 109 5.61 -14.61 5.44
C LEU A 109 6.22 -13.58 6.42
N ALA A 110 7.55 -13.44 6.44
CA ALA A 110 8.22 -12.48 7.33
C ALA A 110 7.81 -11.03 7.03
N GLN A 111 7.61 -10.69 5.76
CA GLN A 111 7.23 -9.34 5.32
C GLN A 111 5.76 -9.00 5.64
N VAL A 112 4.86 -9.98 5.73
CA VAL A 112 3.45 -9.71 6.07
C VAL A 112 3.20 -9.64 7.58
N GLN A 113 4.09 -10.17 8.43
CA GLN A 113 3.92 -10.19 9.88
C GLN A 113 3.70 -8.81 10.50
N PRO A 114 4.46 -7.75 10.13
CA PRO A 114 4.22 -6.41 10.67
C PRO A 114 2.82 -5.88 10.34
N PHE A 115 2.33 -6.12 9.12
CA PHE A 115 0.98 -5.72 8.73
C PHE A 115 -0.10 -6.49 9.50
N ILE A 116 0.06 -7.79 9.66
CA ILE A 116 -0.83 -8.63 10.48
C ILE A 116 -0.87 -8.13 11.91
N ALA A 117 0.30 -7.84 12.52
CA ALA A 117 0.39 -7.30 13.87
C ALA A 117 -0.33 -5.95 14.00
N LYS A 118 -0.16 -5.05 13.01
CA LYS A 118 -0.87 -3.77 12.90
C LYS A 118 -2.38 -3.96 12.89
N CYS A 119 -2.89 -4.88 12.07
CA CYS A 119 -4.31 -5.19 11.98
C CYS A 119 -4.89 -5.76 13.29
N LYS A 120 -4.16 -6.65 13.96
CA LYS A 120 -4.54 -7.21 15.26
C LYS A 120 -4.62 -6.13 16.34
N SER A 121 -3.62 -5.27 16.41
CA SER A 121 -3.59 -4.16 17.36
C SER A 121 -4.77 -3.22 17.16
N LEU A 122 -5.09 -2.86 15.92
CA LEU A 122 -6.25 -2.00 15.64
C LEU A 122 -7.58 -2.65 16.05
N ARG A 123 -7.77 -3.95 15.81
CA ARG A 123 -8.98 -4.66 16.23
C ARG A 123 -9.16 -4.71 17.74
N SER A 124 -8.09 -4.58 18.52
CA SER A 124 -8.14 -4.56 19.99
C SER A 124 -8.53 -3.20 20.58
N ILE A 125 -8.51 -2.13 19.78
CA ILE A 125 -8.83 -0.77 20.24
C ILE A 125 -10.34 -0.58 20.26
N ARG A 126 -10.92 -0.37 21.46
CA ARG A 126 -12.38 -0.30 21.68
C ARG A 126 -13.09 0.80 20.86
N ASN A 127 -12.43 1.90 20.60
CA ASN A 127 -13.01 3.08 19.94
C ASN A 127 -12.79 3.08 18.41
N VAL A 128 -12.09 2.10 17.87
CA VAL A 128 -11.91 1.92 16.42
C VAL A 128 -13.07 1.08 15.89
N GLY A 129 -13.71 1.55 14.83
CA GLY A 129 -14.76 0.80 14.15
C GLY A 129 -14.24 -0.52 13.56
N LYS A 130 -15.14 -1.44 13.24
CA LYS A 130 -14.78 -2.68 12.54
C LYS A 130 -14.07 -2.33 11.24
N SER A 131 -12.99 -3.03 10.93
CA SER A 131 -12.15 -2.69 9.78
C SER A 131 -11.99 -3.87 8.81
N LEU A 132 -12.11 -3.57 7.53
CA LEU A 132 -11.73 -4.44 6.43
C LEU A 132 -10.29 -4.12 6.06
N PHE A 133 -9.39 -5.07 6.26
CA PHE A 133 -7.98 -4.92 5.96
C PHE A 133 -7.62 -5.63 4.66
N MET A 134 -6.84 -4.96 3.82
CA MET A 134 -6.30 -5.48 2.58
C MET A 134 -4.80 -5.22 2.53
N LEU A 135 -4.03 -6.20 2.08
CA LEU A 135 -2.64 -6.02 1.70
C LEU A 135 -2.54 -6.31 0.21
N ALA A 136 -2.15 -5.31 -0.57
CA ALA A 136 -1.93 -5.44 -2.00
C ALA A 136 -0.43 -5.62 -2.30
N ALA A 137 -0.09 -6.62 -3.09
CA ALA A 137 1.29 -6.90 -3.48
C ALA A 137 1.35 -7.45 -4.91
N SER A 138 2.53 -7.37 -5.55
CA SER A 138 2.72 -7.97 -6.88
C SER A 138 2.47 -9.48 -6.85
N GLN A 139 2.96 -10.16 -5.82
CA GLN A 139 2.78 -11.60 -5.59
C GLN A 139 2.95 -11.90 -4.10
N PHE A 140 2.36 -13.00 -3.64
CA PHE A 140 2.58 -13.56 -2.30
C PHE A 140 3.20 -14.96 -2.41
N ASP A 141 4.05 -15.33 -1.46
CA ASP A 141 4.32 -16.73 -1.25
C ASP A 141 3.10 -17.42 -0.61
N LYS A 142 3.09 -18.76 -0.66
CA LYS A 142 1.96 -19.54 -0.16
C LYS A 142 1.69 -19.30 1.34
N ASP A 143 2.75 -19.21 2.12
CA ASP A 143 2.63 -19.07 3.57
C ASP A 143 2.16 -17.66 3.96
N ALA A 144 2.66 -16.61 3.27
CA ALA A 144 2.16 -15.23 3.42
C ALA A 144 0.66 -15.13 3.08
N PHE A 145 0.26 -15.71 1.95
CA PHE A 145 -1.14 -15.71 1.51
C PHE A 145 -2.05 -16.39 2.54
N HIS A 146 -1.68 -17.57 3.01
CA HIS A 146 -2.45 -18.29 4.03
C HIS A 146 -2.49 -17.56 5.37
N ALA A 147 -1.37 -16.96 5.80
CA ALA A 147 -1.31 -16.20 7.04
C ALA A 147 -2.24 -14.99 7.01
N LEU A 148 -2.25 -14.22 5.92
CA LEU A 148 -3.16 -13.09 5.75
C LEU A 148 -4.62 -13.53 5.82
N LYS A 149 -5.00 -14.55 5.06
CA LYS A 149 -6.38 -15.08 5.07
C LYS A 149 -6.82 -15.59 6.43
N LYS A 150 -5.94 -16.30 7.13
CA LYS A 150 -6.20 -16.81 8.50
C LYS A 150 -6.51 -15.67 9.46
N GLU A 151 -5.88 -14.52 9.29
CA GLU A 151 -6.07 -13.34 10.12
C GLU A 151 -7.17 -12.40 9.59
N GLY A 152 -7.95 -12.83 8.62
CA GLY A 152 -9.05 -12.04 8.05
C GLY A 152 -8.56 -10.76 7.35
N VAL A 153 -7.39 -10.82 6.75
CA VAL A 153 -6.84 -9.81 5.85
C VAL A 153 -6.99 -10.30 4.41
N ILE A 154 -7.41 -9.43 3.52
CA ILE A 154 -7.56 -9.75 2.09
C ILE A 154 -6.19 -9.60 1.42
N PRO A 155 -5.55 -10.69 0.96
CA PRO A 155 -4.41 -10.59 0.07
C PRO A 155 -4.91 -10.26 -1.34
N ALA A 156 -4.42 -9.17 -1.92
CA ALA A 156 -4.79 -8.72 -3.25
C ALA A 156 -3.58 -8.59 -4.16
N THR A 157 -3.76 -8.87 -5.46
CA THR A 157 -2.74 -8.60 -6.48
C THR A 157 -3.34 -7.74 -7.59
N PRO A 158 -2.54 -6.95 -8.31
CA PRO A 158 -3.02 -6.21 -9.48
C PRO A 158 -3.77 -7.09 -10.48
N GLU A 159 -3.29 -8.31 -10.70
CA GLU A 159 -3.91 -9.29 -11.58
C GLU A 159 -5.30 -9.72 -11.10
N ASN A 160 -5.46 -10.02 -9.80
CA ASN A 160 -6.74 -10.45 -9.24
C ASN A 160 -7.77 -9.32 -9.18
N LEU A 161 -7.33 -8.07 -9.07
CA LEU A 161 -8.22 -6.91 -8.97
C LEU A 161 -8.61 -6.34 -10.33
N PHE A 162 -7.66 -6.31 -11.29
CA PHE A 162 -7.80 -5.56 -12.53
C PHE A 162 -7.50 -6.39 -13.80
N GLY A 163 -7.12 -7.65 -13.63
CA GLY A 163 -6.78 -8.56 -14.73
C GLY A 163 -5.30 -8.56 -15.11
N GLU A 164 -4.94 -9.52 -15.94
CA GLU A 164 -3.56 -9.80 -16.36
C GLU A 164 -2.92 -8.65 -17.15
N GLU A 165 -3.67 -8.04 -18.06
CA GLU A 165 -3.19 -6.93 -18.91
C GLU A 165 -2.79 -5.72 -18.06
N PHE A 166 -3.59 -5.36 -17.06
CA PHE A 166 -3.25 -4.28 -16.15
C PHE A 166 -2.00 -4.60 -15.34
N ALA A 167 -1.92 -5.81 -14.79
CA ALA A 167 -0.77 -6.25 -14.02
C ALA A 167 0.52 -6.27 -14.85
N LYS A 168 0.41 -6.64 -16.13
CA LYS A 168 1.53 -6.61 -17.08
C LYS A 168 1.97 -5.17 -17.35
N SER A 169 1.05 -4.29 -17.70
CA SER A 169 1.33 -2.87 -17.96
C SER A 169 1.98 -2.18 -16.75
N LEU A 170 1.53 -2.52 -15.54
CA LEU A 170 2.10 -1.98 -14.31
C LEU A 170 3.57 -2.44 -14.09
N ARG A 171 3.90 -3.69 -14.42
CA ARG A 171 5.28 -4.19 -14.40
C ARG A 171 6.16 -3.51 -15.45
N GLU A 172 5.68 -3.44 -16.69
CA GLU A 172 6.38 -2.76 -17.79
C GLU A 172 6.67 -1.29 -17.47
N LEU A 173 5.71 -0.59 -16.84
CA LEU A 173 5.91 0.78 -16.39
C LEU A 173 7.00 0.87 -15.32
N ASN A 174 7.01 -0.02 -14.33
CA ASN A 174 8.04 -0.04 -13.30
C ASN A 174 9.44 -0.24 -13.90
N ASP A 175 9.57 -1.18 -14.85
CA ASP A 175 10.83 -1.49 -15.51
C ASP A 175 11.28 -0.31 -16.40
N PHE A 176 10.35 0.33 -17.10
CA PHE A 176 10.61 1.55 -17.88
C PHE A 176 11.10 2.70 -16.99
N LEU A 177 10.44 2.96 -15.88
CA LEU A 177 10.83 4.01 -14.94
C LEU A 177 12.22 3.73 -14.33
N PHE A 178 12.48 2.49 -13.94
CA PHE A 178 13.79 2.11 -13.44
C PHE A 178 14.90 2.35 -14.47
N TYR A 179 14.68 1.95 -15.73
CA TYR A 179 15.59 2.22 -16.83
C TYR A 179 15.77 3.72 -17.08
N TYR A 180 14.68 4.49 -17.09
CA TYR A 180 14.71 5.94 -17.28
C TYR A 180 15.53 6.63 -16.20
N PHE A 181 15.28 6.36 -14.92
CA PHE A 181 16.04 6.94 -13.82
C PHE A 181 17.50 6.50 -13.81
N THR A 182 17.82 5.33 -14.34
CA THR A 182 19.19 4.86 -14.47
C THR A 182 19.97 5.65 -15.53
N ASN A 183 19.34 5.96 -16.66
CA ASN A 183 20.00 6.67 -17.76
C ASN A 183 19.98 8.20 -17.61
N ALA A 184 18.97 8.77 -16.96
CA ALA A 184 18.91 10.21 -16.71
C ALA A 184 20.08 10.69 -15.85
N SER A 185 20.49 9.92 -14.85
CA SER A 185 21.63 10.27 -13.98
C SER A 185 22.98 10.23 -14.71
N SER A 186 23.14 9.36 -15.70
CA SER A 186 24.39 9.29 -16.48
C SER A 186 24.61 10.46 -17.45
N ASN A 187 23.56 11.23 -17.75
CA ASN A 187 23.64 12.41 -18.61
C ASN A 187 23.89 13.72 -17.85
N LEU A 188 23.75 13.72 -16.53
CA LEU A 188 24.01 14.90 -15.67
C LEU A 188 25.49 14.96 -15.18
N GLU A 189 26.25 13.88 -15.35
CA GLU A 189 27.69 13.81 -14.99
C GLU A 189 28.64 14.10 -16.17
N LYS A 190 28.11 14.53 -17.29
CA LYS A 190 28.89 15.03 -18.46
C LYS A 190 28.73 16.55 -18.60
#